data_6cd5e3062bbee313230be0aa9420713c
#
_entry.id   6cd5e3062bbee313230be0aa9420713c
#
_cell.length_a   1.000
_cell.length_b   1.000
_cell.length_c   1.000
_cell.angle_alpha   90.00
_cell.angle_beta   90.00
_cell.angle_gamma   90.00
#
_symmetry.space_group_name_H-M   'P 1'
#
loop_
_entity.id
_entity.type
_entity.pdbx_description
1 polymer ?
#
loop_
_entity_poly.entity_id
_entity_poly.type
_entity_poly.pdbx_seq_one_letter_code
_entity_poly.pdbx_strand_id
1 'polypeptide(L)'
;MKVSVYVTLKNGVLDPQGKAIHHALEGLGFRGVNDVRVGKLIELDVDEAVAQAEIEEMCRKLLANMVIENFRIERQGQTTGHPAGQPA
;
A
#
# COMPACT_ATOMS: atom_id res chain seq x y z
N MET A 1 3.97 -13.65 -14.47
CA MET A 1 2.99 -12.55 -14.47
C MET A 1 3.35 -11.53 -13.40
N LYS A 2 3.01 -10.29 -13.62
CA LYS A 2 3.31 -9.24 -12.66
C LYS A 2 2.23 -9.09 -11.60
N VAL A 3 2.67 -8.96 -10.36
CA VAL A 3 1.79 -8.73 -9.22
C VAL A 3 2.32 -7.51 -8.48
N SER A 4 1.44 -6.56 -8.20
CA SER A 4 1.77 -5.38 -7.42
C SER A 4 1.15 -5.51 -6.03
N VAL A 5 1.95 -5.30 -5.01
CA VAL A 5 1.49 -5.31 -3.62
C VAL A 5 1.65 -3.90 -3.07
N TYR A 6 0.54 -3.31 -2.68
CA TYR A 6 0.51 -1.99 -2.05
C TYR A 6 0.41 -2.17 -0.54
N VAL A 7 1.40 -1.67 0.18
CA VAL A 7 1.45 -1.77 1.64
C VAL A 7 1.28 -0.38 2.23
N THR A 8 0.28 -0.23 3.06
CA THR A 8 -0.04 1.06 3.70
C THR A 8 -0.22 0.87 5.19
N LEU A 9 -0.01 1.94 5.95
CA LEU A 9 -0.24 1.91 7.40
C LEU A 9 -1.74 1.83 7.70
N LYS A 10 -2.08 1.11 8.74
CA LYS A 10 -3.46 1.06 9.25
C LYS A 10 -3.88 2.44 9.76
N ASN A 11 -5.19 2.68 9.76
CA ASN A 11 -5.74 3.90 10.35
C ASN A 11 -5.32 4.01 11.81
N GLY A 12 -4.99 5.22 12.23
CA GLY A 12 -4.58 5.47 13.61
C GLY A 12 -3.10 5.22 13.88
N VAL A 13 -2.37 4.60 12.95
CA VAL A 13 -0.93 4.44 13.10
C VAL A 13 -0.26 5.73 12.64
N LEU A 14 0.66 6.22 13.48
CA LEU A 14 1.40 7.45 13.18
C LEU A 14 2.27 7.24 11.93
N ASP A 15 2.23 8.22 11.05
CA ASP A 15 3.01 8.24 9.82
C ASP A 15 3.92 9.48 9.80
N PRO A 16 5.11 9.40 10.42
CA PRO A 16 6.01 10.57 10.47
C PRO A 16 6.42 11.07 9.11
N GLN A 17 6.59 10.16 8.15
CA GLN A 17 7.00 10.49 6.79
C GLN A 17 5.89 11.26 6.08
N GLY A 18 4.66 10.80 6.19
CA GLY A 18 3.50 11.50 5.63
C GLY A 18 3.31 12.86 6.24
N LYS A 19 3.49 12.98 7.56
CA LYS A 19 3.39 14.26 8.24
C LYS A 19 4.47 15.24 7.80
N ALA A 20 5.69 14.76 7.59
CA ALA A 20 6.79 15.60 7.12
C ALA A 20 6.52 16.12 5.71
N ILE A 21 5.98 15.27 4.84
CA ILE A 21 5.63 15.67 3.48
C ILE A 21 4.50 16.70 3.51
N HIS A 22 3.50 16.46 4.33
CA HIS A 22 2.36 17.39 4.47
C HIS A 22 2.86 18.77 4.91
N HIS A 23 3.70 18.81 5.93
CA HIS A 23 4.26 20.06 6.43
C HIS A 23 5.11 20.77 5.37
N ALA A 24 5.90 20.01 4.61
CA ALA A 24 6.73 20.57 3.55
C ALA A 24 5.87 21.17 2.42
N LEU A 25 4.77 20.51 2.06
CA LEU A 25 3.87 21.02 1.04
C LEU A 25 3.24 22.35 1.48
N GLU A 26 2.84 22.45 2.74
CA GLU A 26 2.34 23.69 3.30
C GLU A 26 3.39 24.80 3.26
N GLY A 27 4.62 24.46 3.60
CA GLY A 27 5.73 25.42 3.55
C GLY A 27 6.04 25.93 2.15
N LEU A 28 5.73 25.13 1.13
CA LEU A 28 5.89 25.52 -0.27
C LEU A 28 4.71 26.30 -0.82
N GLY A 29 3.68 26.50 -0.01
CA GLY A 29 2.52 27.29 -0.40
C GLY A 29 1.37 26.50 -1.02
N PHE A 30 1.46 25.18 -1.03
CA PHE A 30 0.36 24.35 -1.53
C PHE A 30 -0.74 24.29 -0.48
N ARG A 31 -1.94 24.60 -0.90
CA ARG A 31 -3.11 24.61 -0.01
C ARG A 31 -4.10 23.55 -0.47
N GLY A 32 -4.94 23.10 0.45
CA GLY A 32 -5.95 22.12 0.13
C GLY A 32 -5.52 20.69 0.29
N VAL A 33 -4.28 20.46 0.74
CA VAL A 33 -3.81 19.12 1.07
C VAL A 33 -4.17 18.85 2.53
N ASN A 34 -5.15 17.99 2.74
CA ASN A 34 -5.68 17.75 4.09
C ASN A 34 -4.93 16.66 4.84
N ASP A 35 -4.33 15.72 4.11
CA ASP A 35 -3.60 14.62 4.72
C ASP A 35 -2.63 14.03 3.71
N VAL A 36 -1.56 13.43 4.21
CA VAL A 36 -0.58 12.72 3.39
C VAL A 36 -0.23 11.41 4.08
N ARG A 37 -0.33 10.32 3.34
CA ARG A 37 0.05 9.00 3.84
C ARG A 37 1.09 8.42 2.90
N VAL A 38 2.10 7.77 3.47
CA VAL A 38 3.16 7.14 2.70
C VAL A 38 3.04 5.63 2.81
N GLY A 39 3.22 4.95 1.70
CA GLY A 39 3.20 3.50 1.67
C GLY A 39 4.29 2.97 0.75
N LYS A 40 4.29 1.67 0.54
CA LYS A 40 5.24 0.99 -0.34
C LYS A 40 4.51 0.30 -1.46
N LEU A 41 5.18 0.24 -2.60
CA LEU A 41 4.77 -0.61 -3.70
C LEU A 41 5.83 -1.69 -3.87
N ILE A 42 5.41 -2.95 -3.82
CA ILE A 42 6.29 -4.10 -4.06
C ILE A 42 5.81 -4.78 -5.33
N GLU A 43 6.69 -4.90 -6.29
CA GLU A 43 6.37 -5.55 -7.56
C GLU A 43 7.00 -6.93 -7.58
N LEU A 44 6.17 -7.93 -7.87
CA LEU A 44 6.61 -9.32 -7.94
C LEU A 44 6.42 -9.82 -9.37
N ASP A 45 7.36 -10.64 -9.82
CA ASP A 45 7.17 -11.40 -11.05
C ASP A 45 7.07 -12.86 -10.63
N VAL A 46 5.91 -13.46 -10.80
CA VAL A 46 5.64 -14.81 -10.33
C VAL A 46 5.16 -15.67 -11.49
N ASP A 47 5.32 -16.98 -11.35
CA ASP A 47 4.75 -17.92 -12.31
C ASP A 47 3.22 -17.84 -12.25
N GLU A 48 2.60 -18.07 -13.40
CA GLU A 48 1.13 -18.01 -13.47
C GLU A 48 0.46 -19.05 -12.58
N ALA A 49 1.17 -20.12 -12.27
CA ALA A 49 0.67 -21.18 -11.40
C ALA A 49 0.60 -20.77 -9.93
N VAL A 50 1.24 -19.67 -9.55
CA VAL A 50 1.21 -19.21 -8.16
C VAL A 50 -0.19 -18.74 -7.81
N ALA A 51 -0.79 -19.36 -6.80
CA ALA A 51 -2.14 -19.08 -6.39
C ALA A 51 -2.24 -17.77 -5.62
N GLN A 52 -3.41 -17.15 -5.67
CA GLN A 52 -3.69 -15.92 -4.92
C GLN A 52 -3.40 -16.11 -3.43
N ALA A 53 -3.79 -17.26 -2.88
CA ALA A 53 -3.56 -17.56 -1.46
C ALA A 53 -2.07 -17.56 -1.10
N GLU A 54 -1.22 -17.99 -2.00
CA GLU A 54 0.23 -17.97 -1.76
C GLU A 54 0.77 -16.55 -1.71
N ILE A 55 0.27 -15.67 -2.57
CA ILE A 55 0.68 -14.27 -2.58
C ILE A 55 0.22 -13.60 -1.29
N GLU A 56 -0.98 -13.90 -0.82
CA GLU A 56 -1.48 -13.39 0.46
C GLU A 56 -0.60 -13.84 1.62
N GLU A 57 -0.15 -15.09 1.59
CA GLU A 57 0.77 -15.61 2.60
C GLU A 57 2.11 -14.89 2.57
N MET A 58 2.63 -14.62 1.38
CA MET A 58 3.86 -13.83 1.24
C MET A 58 3.72 -12.46 1.90
N CYS A 59 2.58 -11.83 1.69
CA CYS A 59 2.30 -10.52 2.28
C CYS A 59 2.27 -10.61 3.81
N ARG A 60 1.54 -11.59 4.34
CA ARG A 60 1.38 -11.73 5.79
C ARG A 60 2.67 -12.12 6.49
N LYS A 61 3.49 -12.94 5.84
CA LYS A 61 4.71 -13.48 6.48
C LYS A 61 5.92 -12.59 6.33
N LEU A 62 5.96 -11.77 5.28
CA LEU A 62 7.18 -11.01 4.99
C LEU A 62 6.92 -9.59 4.50
N LEU A 63 6.03 -9.42 3.53
CA LEU A 63 5.95 -8.16 2.79
C LEU A 63 5.29 -7.04 3.57
N ALA A 64 4.40 -7.37 4.49
CA ALA A 64 3.70 -6.39 5.32
C ALA A 64 3.81 -6.75 6.78
N ASN A 65 3.92 -5.75 7.63
CA ASN A 65 3.85 -5.93 9.07
C ASN A 65 2.38 -5.83 9.49
N MET A 66 1.74 -6.97 9.70
CA MET A 66 0.30 -7.04 9.92
C MET A 66 -0.17 -6.39 11.23
N VAL A 67 0.76 -6.04 12.11
CA VAL A 67 0.42 -5.29 13.32
C VAL A 67 0.04 -3.85 12.98
N ILE A 68 0.77 -3.24 12.04
CA ILE A 68 0.63 -1.81 11.76
C ILE A 68 0.27 -1.51 10.30
N GLU A 69 0.27 -2.52 9.42
CA GLU A 69 0.08 -2.29 8.00
C GLU A 69 -1.05 -3.13 7.44
N ASN A 70 -1.64 -2.62 6.35
CA ASN A 70 -2.55 -3.35 5.49
C ASN A 70 -1.88 -3.55 4.14
N PHE A 71 -2.37 -4.48 3.36
CA PHE A 71 -1.88 -4.69 2.01
C PHE A 71 -3.04 -4.83 1.03
N ARG A 72 -2.75 -4.52 -0.23
CA ARG A 72 -3.67 -4.72 -1.34
C ARG A 72 -2.88 -5.34 -2.48
N ILE A 73 -3.44 -6.36 -3.10
CA ILE A 73 -2.79 -7.09 -4.19
C ILE A 73 -3.48 -6.77 -5.49
N GLU A 74 -2.68 -6.44 -6.50
CA GLU A 74 -3.16 -6.22 -7.86
C GLU A 74 -2.43 -7.17 -8.79
N ARG A 75 -3.16 -8.11 -9.37
CA ARG A 75 -2.60 -8.99 -10.39
C ARG A 75 -2.95 -8.40 -11.76
N GLN A 76 -2.19 -8.75 -12.76
CA GLN A 76 -2.43 -8.25 -14.11
C GLN A 76 -3.88 -8.50 -14.51
N GLY A 77 -4.61 -7.41 -14.77
CA GLY A 77 -6.02 -7.49 -15.13
C GLY A 77 -6.97 -7.78 -13.97
N GLN A 78 -6.49 -7.78 -12.73
CA GLN A 78 -7.26 -8.19 -11.57
C GLN A 78 -6.81 -7.44 -10.31
N THR A 79 -7.77 -6.93 -9.54
CA THR A 79 -7.50 -6.29 -8.26
C THR A 79 -8.22 -7.04 -7.16
N THR A 80 -7.50 -7.41 -6.09
CA THR A 80 -8.08 -8.11 -4.93
C THR A 80 -7.67 -7.40 -3.66
N GLY A 81 -8.49 -7.53 -2.62
CA GLY A 81 -8.24 -6.89 -1.35
C GLY A 81 -8.31 -5.39 -1.41
N HIS A 82 -9.01 -4.85 -2.41
CA HIS A 82 -9.11 -3.41 -2.63
C HIS A 82 -10.09 -2.79 -1.62
N PRO A 83 -9.62 -1.89 -0.76
CA PRO A 83 -10.53 -1.24 0.20
C PRO A 83 -11.53 -0.35 -0.52
N ALA A 84 -12.76 -0.31 0.00
CA ALA A 84 -13.78 0.56 -0.53
C ALA A 84 -13.33 2.01 -0.51
N GLY A 85 -13.58 2.73 -1.61
CA GLY A 85 -13.24 4.15 -1.72
C GLY A 85 -11.78 4.44 -1.99
N GLN A 86 -10.95 3.43 -2.09
CA GLN A 86 -9.54 3.65 -2.43
C GLN A 86 -9.36 3.65 -3.94
N PRO A 87 -8.66 4.63 -4.51
CA PRO A 87 -8.37 4.64 -5.93
C PRO A 87 -7.55 3.42 -6.32
N ALA A 88 -7.82 2.90 -7.45
CA ALA A 88 -7.06 1.78 -7.99
C ALA A 88 -5.65 2.19 -8.33
#